data_fe7541b362c8d424ff4f60e41d450ca3
#
_entry.id   fe7541b362c8d424ff4f60e41d450ca3
#
_cell.length_a   1.000
_cell.length_b   1.000
_cell.length_c   1.000
_cell.angle_alpha   90.00
_cell.angle_beta   90.00
_cell.angle_gamma   90.00
#
_symmetry.space_group_name_H-M   'P 1'
#
loop_
_entity.id
_entity.type
_entity.pdbx_description
1 polymer ?
#
loop_
_entity_poly.entity_id
_entity_poly.type
_entity_poly.pdbx_seq_one_letter_code
_entity_poly.pdbx_strand_id
1 'polypeptide(L)'
;MPKRFALVLVLPLVVLGALPASAAVKASDVIQRAIDGFVRPAYADLHQHAEALAKAMHKLCEAPSQGELDAARAEFSATVYAWSSAEIIGFGPIKENNRLERMLFWPDRKSIGLKQVQAALSDKDPAATDPVQLAGKSVAMQGLGALEFVLYGDGADTLTGKDEPYRCAYGAAVAGNIETIAADVSAAWDKPDGFAALWANPGPQNALYRDGNEAVTELVGVFINELEMVRDVRLKGFLGVRPDADKPKQAIYWRSQNTANALAGNLAGIDALFQVSKLGDALPEDARWMAESIHIQLLNGVATAKAVQGPVDKALADPALREKFEHFALITSSLSTLIGTRLTAEFGLTAGFSSLDGD
;
A
#
# COMPACT_ATOMS: atom_id res chain seq x y z
N MET A 1 -61.86 -63.47 37.17
CA MET A 1 -60.53 -63.42 36.55
C MET A 1 -60.45 -62.09 35.86
N PRO A 2 -59.65 -61.12 36.34
CA PRO A 2 -59.48 -59.83 35.67
C PRO A 2 -58.31 -59.91 34.69
N LYS A 3 -58.49 -59.44 33.45
CA LYS A 3 -57.49 -59.28 32.40
C LYS A 3 -56.64 -58.02 32.69
N ARG A 4 -55.32 -58.19 32.86
CA ARG A 4 -54.39 -57.14 32.98
C ARG A 4 -53.98 -56.62 31.57
N PHE A 5 -54.32 -55.39 31.25
CA PHE A 5 -53.76 -54.67 30.06
C PHE A 5 -52.39 -54.07 30.45
N ALA A 6 -51.35 -54.48 29.73
CA ALA A 6 -50.08 -53.91 29.81
C ALA A 6 -49.97 -52.68 28.84
N LEU A 7 -49.77 -51.50 29.39
CA LEU A 7 -49.55 -50.26 28.63
C LEU A 7 -48.10 -50.20 28.26
N VAL A 8 -47.78 -50.34 26.96
CA VAL A 8 -46.40 -50.15 26.43
C VAL A 8 -46.23 -48.68 26.15
N LEU A 9 -45.37 -48.02 26.95
CA LEU A 9 -44.94 -46.62 26.77
C LEU A 9 -43.82 -46.59 25.74
N VAL A 10 -44.07 -46.13 24.51
CA VAL A 10 -43.06 -45.88 23.50
C VAL A 10 -42.54 -44.46 23.70
N LEU A 11 -41.29 -44.31 24.21
CA LEU A 11 -40.59 -43.02 24.28
C LEU A 11 -40.00 -42.70 22.89
N PRO A 12 -40.27 -41.53 22.30
CA PRO A 12 -39.60 -41.11 21.09
C PRO A 12 -38.14 -40.72 21.41
N LEU A 13 -37.19 -41.37 20.77
CA LEU A 13 -35.79 -41.04 20.81
C LEU A 13 -35.57 -39.79 19.96
N VAL A 14 -35.46 -38.60 20.61
CA VAL A 14 -35.10 -37.38 19.95
C VAL A 14 -33.57 -37.44 19.68
N VAL A 15 -33.18 -37.74 18.45
CA VAL A 15 -31.81 -37.61 17.97
C VAL A 15 -31.54 -36.09 17.81
N LEU A 16 -30.94 -35.46 18.80
CA LEU A 16 -30.34 -34.14 18.60
C LEU A 16 -29.16 -34.32 17.65
N GLY A 17 -29.35 -34.00 16.38
CA GLY A 17 -28.28 -33.85 15.43
C GLY A 17 -27.36 -32.70 15.91
N ALA A 18 -26.16 -33.03 16.33
CA ALA A 18 -25.11 -32.05 16.58
C ALA A 18 -24.83 -31.35 15.24
N LEU A 19 -25.24 -30.08 15.10
CA LEU A 19 -24.78 -29.23 14.02
C LEU A 19 -23.26 -29.18 14.10
N PRO A 20 -22.53 -29.33 12.98
CA PRO A 20 -21.08 -29.18 13.01
C PRO A 20 -20.76 -27.77 13.54
N ALA A 21 -20.09 -27.68 14.68
CA ALA A 21 -19.53 -26.43 15.15
C ALA A 21 -18.55 -25.96 14.06
N SER A 22 -18.88 -24.87 13.39
CA SER A 22 -17.96 -24.21 12.49
C SER A 22 -16.68 -23.92 13.29
N ALA A 23 -15.57 -24.52 12.88
CA ALA A 23 -14.32 -24.32 13.58
C ALA A 23 -14.00 -22.82 13.51
N ALA A 24 -13.95 -22.15 14.67
CA ALA A 24 -13.61 -20.73 14.72
C ALA A 24 -12.26 -20.51 14.01
N VAL A 25 -12.24 -19.58 13.07
CA VAL A 25 -11.02 -19.23 12.33
C VAL A 25 -10.00 -18.70 13.33
N LYS A 26 -8.83 -19.33 13.40
CA LYS A 26 -7.78 -18.91 14.34
C LYS A 26 -7.09 -17.64 13.83
N ALA A 27 -6.83 -16.70 14.70
CA ALA A 27 -6.10 -15.47 14.38
C ALA A 27 -4.75 -15.77 13.69
N SER A 28 -3.99 -16.74 14.21
CA SER A 28 -2.72 -17.18 13.60
C SER A 28 -2.86 -17.63 12.15
N ASP A 29 -3.96 -18.30 11.78
CA ASP A 29 -4.18 -18.76 10.41
C ASP A 29 -4.51 -17.60 9.47
N VAL A 30 -5.24 -16.58 9.94
CA VAL A 30 -5.52 -15.34 9.21
C VAL A 30 -4.21 -14.59 8.92
N ILE A 31 -3.41 -14.40 9.96
CA ILE A 31 -2.12 -13.69 9.85
C ILE A 31 -1.13 -14.45 8.98
N GLN A 32 -1.04 -15.77 9.14
CA GLN A 32 -0.14 -16.57 8.28
C GLN A 32 -0.52 -16.46 6.80
N ARG A 33 -1.85 -16.51 6.47
CA ARG A 33 -2.31 -16.28 5.11
C ARG A 33 -2.02 -14.86 4.62
N ALA A 34 -2.17 -13.85 5.46
CA ALA A 34 -1.81 -12.47 5.11
C ALA A 34 -0.32 -12.35 4.78
N ILE A 35 0.56 -12.97 5.58
CA ILE A 35 2.01 -12.95 5.36
C ILE A 35 2.37 -13.68 4.05
N ASP A 36 1.93 -14.94 3.91
CA ASP A 36 2.36 -15.79 2.80
C ASP A 36 1.65 -15.44 1.47
N GLY A 37 0.39 -15.00 1.54
CA GLY A 37 -0.42 -14.70 0.37
C GLY A 37 -0.32 -13.25 -0.11
N PHE A 38 0.14 -12.33 0.74
CA PHE A 38 0.23 -10.93 0.35
C PHE A 38 1.56 -10.27 0.73
N VAL A 39 1.97 -10.27 2.00
CA VAL A 39 3.10 -9.43 2.44
C VAL A 39 4.39 -9.81 1.74
N ARG A 40 4.76 -11.10 1.77
CA ARG A 40 5.95 -11.61 1.08
C ARG A 40 5.87 -11.42 -0.44
N PRO A 41 4.78 -11.83 -1.13
CA PRO A 41 4.62 -11.57 -2.56
C PRO A 41 4.69 -10.10 -2.94
N ALA A 42 4.06 -9.19 -2.19
CA ALA A 42 4.05 -7.77 -2.50
C ALA A 42 5.44 -7.13 -2.39
N TYR A 43 6.22 -7.49 -1.36
CA TYR A 43 7.60 -6.99 -1.24
C TYR A 43 8.56 -7.66 -2.22
N ALA A 44 8.34 -8.92 -2.60
CA ALA A 44 9.09 -9.57 -3.67
C ALA A 44 8.81 -8.93 -5.04
N ASP A 45 7.54 -8.62 -5.34
CA ASP A 45 7.13 -7.91 -6.56
C ASP A 45 7.73 -6.49 -6.61
N LEU A 46 7.67 -5.75 -5.49
CA LEU A 46 8.34 -4.45 -5.38
C LEU A 46 9.84 -4.56 -5.64
N HIS A 47 10.53 -5.56 -5.07
CA HIS A 47 11.95 -5.75 -5.29
C HIS A 47 12.25 -6.05 -6.77
N GLN A 48 11.46 -6.89 -7.42
CA GLN A 48 11.62 -7.18 -8.86
C GLN A 48 11.49 -5.93 -9.73
N HIS A 49 10.49 -5.08 -9.48
CA HIS A 49 10.29 -3.83 -10.22
C HIS A 49 11.37 -2.79 -9.88
N ALA A 50 11.82 -2.71 -8.64
CA ALA A 50 12.91 -1.82 -8.23
C ALA A 50 14.24 -2.23 -8.88
N GLU A 51 14.53 -3.53 -9.00
CA GLU A 51 15.70 -4.06 -9.72
C GLU A 51 15.63 -3.71 -11.22
N ALA A 52 14.46 -3.88 -11.85
CA ALA A 52 14.26 -3.50 -13.25
C ALA A 52 14.45 -1.99 -13.47
N LEU A 53 13.92 -1.16 -12.56
CA LEU A 53 14.11 0.29 -12.58
C LEU A 53 15.59 0.69 -12.44
N ALA A 54 16.32 0.08 -11.50
CA ALA A 54 17.75 0.33 -11.34
C ALA A 54 18.54 -0.03 -12.60
N LYS A 55 18.26 -1.18 -13.21
CA LYS A 55 18.86 -1.60 -14.48
C LYS A 55 18.54 -0.64 -15.63
N ALA A 56 17.28 -0.18 -15.74
CA ALA A 56 16.86 0.77 -16.76
C ALA A 56 17.57 2.13 -16.60
N MET A 57 17.73 2.62 -15.35
CA MET A 57 18.48 3.83 -15.07
C MET A 57 19.95 3.70 -15.42
N HIS A 58 20.60 2.58 -15.10
CA HIS A 58 21.99 2.33 -15.52
C HIS A 58 22.14 2.35 -17.03
N LYS A 59 21.24 1.66 -17.75
CA LYS A 59 21.26 1.59 -19.22
C LYS A 59 21.05 2.97 -19.85
N LEU A 60 20.14 3.77 -19.30
CA LEU A 60 19.95 5.16 -19.72
C LEU A 60 21.24 5.98 -19.56
N CYS A 61 21.98 5.80 -18.47
CA CYS A 61 23.24 6.52 -18.27
C CYS A 61 24.38 6.06 -19.17
N GLU A 62 24.42 4.78 -19.52
CA GLU A 62 25.43 4.21 -20.43
C GLU A 62 25.20 4.61 -21.89
N ALA A 63 23.94 4.57 -22.34
CA ALA A 63 23.51 4.81 -23.70
C ALA A 63 22.33 5.80 -23.79
N PRO A 64 22.51 7.08 -23.44
CA PRO A 64 21.43 8.06 -23.39
C PRO A 64 20.69 8.15 -24.71
N SER A 65 19.36 8.00 -24.66
CA SER A 65 18.46 8.12 -25.80
C SER A 65 17.02 8.30 -25.33
N GLN A 66 16.13 8.76 -26.21
CA GLN A 66 14.71 8.85 -25.90
C GLN A 66 14.12 7.47 -25.55
N GLY A 67 14.51 6.41 -26.28
CA GLY A 67 14.04 5.06 -26.02
C GLY A 67 14.42 4.53 -24.63
N GLU A 68 15.66 4.79 -24.17
CA GLU A 68 16.10 4.38 -22.84
C GLU A 68 15.43 5.24 -21.72
N LEU A 69 15.18 6.53 -21.98
CA LEU A 69 14.42 7.38 -21.05
C LEU A 69 12.98 6.89 -20.93
N ASP A 70 12.34 6.53 -22.03
CA ASP A 70 10.97 6.00 -22.02
C ASP A 70 10.91 4.63 -21.30
N ALA A 71 11.93 3.77 -21.47
CA ALA A 71 12.06 2.52 -20.74
C ALA A 71 12.21 2.77 -19.22
N ALA A 72 13.10 3.68 -18.79
CA ALA A 72 13.25 4.03 -17.38
C ALA A 72 11.97 4.61 -16.77
N ARG A 73 11.21 5.41 -17.52
CA ARG A 73 9.91 5.94 -17.11
C ARG A 73 8.84 4.85 -16.99
N ALA A 74 8.86 3.85 -17.86
CA ALA A 74 7.94 2.71 -17.77
C ALA A 74 8.21 1.88 -16.52
N GLU A 75 9.49 1.57 -16.22
CA GLU A 75 9.86 0.84 -14.99
C GLU A 75 9.59 1.67 -13.73
N PHE A 76 9.76 3.00 -13.78
CA PHE A 76 9.34 3.89 -12.69
C PHE A 76 7.83 3.76 -12.42
N SER A 77 7.00 3.77 -13.45
CA SER A 77 5.54 3.64 -13.29
C SER A 77 5.14 2.28 -12.74
N ALA A 78 5.82 1.20 -13.14
CA ALA A 78 5.62 -0.14 -12.60
C ALA A 78 6.03 -0.21 -11.12
N THR A 79 7.18 0.37 -10.77
CA THR A 79 7.66 0.46 -9.38
C THR A 79 6.72 1.29 -8.49
N VAL A 80 6.17 2.40 -9.00
CA VAL A 80 5.16 3.19 -8.29
C VAL A 80 3.93 2.34 -7.97
N TYR A 81 3.43 1.54 -8.91
CA TYR A 81 2.28 0.69 -8.66
C TYR A 81 2.59 -0.41 -7.64
N ALA A 82 3.72 -1.10 -7.77
CA ALA A 82 4.16 -2.14 -6.85
C ALA A 82 4.37 -1.57 -5.44
N TRP A 83 5.01 -0.39 -5.31
CA TRP A 83 5.15 0.32 -4.03
C TRP A 83 3.79 0.65 -3.44
N SER A 84 2.89 1.26 -4.21
CA SER A 84 1.56 1.63 -3.73
C SER A 84 0.73 0.44 -3.26
N SER A 85 0.97 -0.75 -3.82
CA SER A 85 0.37 -2.00 -3.30
C SER A 85 1.04 -2.47 -2.01
N ALA A 86 2.38 -2.41 -1.92
CA ALA A 86 3.13 -2.93 -0.77
C ALA A 86 3.13 -2.00 0.45
N GLU A 87 3.11 -0.66 0.25
CA GLU A 87 3.22 0.35 1.32
C GLU A 87 2.07 0.32 2.34
N ILE A 88 0.94 -0.31 2.01
CA ILE A 88 -0.16 -0.54 2.95
C ILE A 88 0.34 -1.30 4.20
N ILE A 89 1.38 -2.13 4.06
CA ILE A 89 2.08 -2.75 5.18
C ILE A 89 3.14 -1.77 5.70
N GLY A 90 2.67 -0.74 6.38
CA GLY A 90 3.50 0.34 6.92
C GLY A 90 4.12 0.04 8.29
N PHE A 91 4.30 -1.23 8.67
CA PHE A 91 4.87 -1.67 9.95
C PHE A 91 5.92 -2.77 9.75
N GLY A 92 6.58 -3.18 10.82
CA GLY A 92 7.63 -4.20 10.77
C GLY A 92 8.88 -3.72 10.03
N PRO A 93 9.52 -4.55 9.18
CA PRO A 93 10.82 -4.28 8.58
C PRO A 93 10.94 -2.96 7.80
N ILE A 94 9.84 -2.48 7.22
CA ILE A 94 9.86 -1.21 6.46
C ILE A 94 10.11 0.02 7.37
N LYS A 95 9.75 -0.06 8.66
CA LYS A 95 9.99 1.03 9.61
C LYS A 95 11.45 1.14 10.08
N GLU A 96 12.22 0.09 9.92
CA GLU A 96 13.62 0.10 10.33
C GLU A 96 14.45 1.04 9.45
N ASN A 97 15.39 1.78 10.06
CA ASN A 97 16.32 2.66 9.35
C ASN A 97 15.63 3.71 8.46
N ASN A 98 14.44 4.17 8.84
CA ASN A 98 13.64 5.13 8.07
C ASN A 98 13.37 4.68 6.62
N ARG A 99 13.28 3.37 6.37
CA ARG A 99 13.10 2.81 5.02
C ARG A 99 11.81 3.31 4.37
N LEU A 100 10.74 3.49 5.14
CA LEU A 100 9.46 4.01 4.64
C LEU A 100 9.65 5.42 4.04
N GLU A 101 10.23 6.33 4.80
CA GLU A 101 10.47 7.71 4.40
C GLU A 101 11.56 7.83 3.32
N ARG A 102 12.53 6.91 3.32
CA ARG A 102 13.56 6.80 2.29
C ARG A 102 13.02 6.24 0.98
N MET A 103 11.98 5.40 1.02
CA MET A 103 11.27 4.91 -0.16
C MET A 103 10.39 6.01 -0.76
N LEU A 104 9.65 6.74 0.11
CA LEU A 104 8.79 7.82 -0.32
C LEU A 104 8.65 8.91 0.76
N PHE A 105 9.30 10.05 0.56
CA PHE A 105 9.10 11.25 1.37
C PHE A 105 7.92 12.05 0.82
N TRP A 106 6.72 11.77 1.34
CA TRP A 106 5.49 12.43 0.91
C TRP A 106 4.45 12.43 2.07
N PRO A 107 3.64 13.49 2.27
CA PRO A 107 3.55 14.72 1.46
C PRO A 107 4.68 15.72 1.73
N ASP A 108 5.24 16.30 0.68
CA ASP A 108 6.25 17.37 0.79
C ASP A 108 5.61 18.76 0.80
N ARG A 109 4.78 19.04 1.84
CA ARG A 109 3.98 20.28 1.95
C ARG A 109 4.79 21.57 1.91
N LYS A 110 6.05 21.53 2.33
CA LYS A 110 6.96 22.70 2.37
C LYS A 110 7.97 22.70 1.22
N SER A 111 7.86 21.76 0.29
CA SER A 111 8.81 21.54 -0.81
C SER A 111 10.26 21.37 -0.34
N ILE A 112 10.46 20.75 0.81
CA ILE A 112 11.80 20.51 1.38
C ILE A 112 12.55 19.51 0.51
N GLY A 113 11.93 18.38 0.16
CA GLY A 113 12.51 17.38 -0.71
C GLY A 113 12.82 17.93 -2.09
N LEU A 114 11.87 18.63 -2.69
CA LEU A 114 12.06 19.27 -3.99
C LEU A 114 13.28 20.21 -3.99
N LYS A 115 13.39 21.08 -2.98
CA LYS A 115 14.52 22.04 -2.87
C LYS A 115 15.86 21.30 -2.70
N GLN A 116 15.89 20.23 -1.92
CA GLN A 116 17.11 19.45 -1.69
C GLN A 116 17.55 18.70 -2.97
N VAL A 117 16.61 18.13 -3.72
CA VAL A 117 16.90 17.48 -5.01
C VAL A 117 17.42 18.51 -6.03
N GLN A 118 16.79 19.68 -6.10
CA GLN A 118 17.23 20.76 -6.98
C GLN A 118 18.63 21.27 -6.60
N ALA A 119 18.91 21.43 -5.31
CA ALA A 119 20.23 21.83 -4.82
C ALA A 119 21.28 20.77 -5.18
N ALA A 120 21.02 19.49 -4.97
CA ALA A 120 21.94 18.41 -5.35
C ALA A 120 22.28 18.44 -6.85
N LEU A 121 21.26 18.67 -7.70
CA LEU A 121 21.45 18.78 -9.15
C LEU A 121 22.25 20.04 -9.55
N SER A 122 21.97 21.18 -8.91
CA SER A 122 22.65 22.45 -9.17
C SER A 122 24.11 22.43 -8.73
N ASP A 123 24.33 21.96 -7.51
CA ASP A 123 25.65 21.99 -6.87
C ASP A 123 26.52 20.79 -7.30
N LYS A 124 25.94 19.82 -8.00
CA LYS A 124 26.57 18.56 -8.44
C LYS A 124 27.25 17.85 -7.26
N ASP A 125 26.50 17.67 -6.14
CA ASP A 125 27.00 17.05 -4.92
C ASP A 125 27.48 15.60 -5.18
N PRO A 126 28.77 15.30 -5.12
CA PRO A 126 29.29 13.97 -5.47
C PRO A 126 28.79 12.86 -4.54
N ALA A 127 28.44 13.19 -3.30
CA ALA A 127 27.89 12.22 -2.36
C ALA A 127 26.46 11.79 -2.70
N ALA A 128 25.73 12.54 -3.52
CA ALA A 128 24.39 12.16 -3.96
C ALA A 128 24.42 11.14 -5.13
N THR A 129 25.58 10.99 -5.80
CA THR A 129 25.74 10.01 -6.88
C THR A 129 26.36 8.68 -6.42
N ASP A 130 26.72 8.58 -5.15
CA ASP A 130 27.21 7.36 -4.51
C ASP A 130 26.09 6.74 -3.65
N PRO A 131 25.62 5.51 -3.92
CA PRO A 131 24.49 4.90 -3.20
C PRO A 131 24.70 4.80 -1.67
N VAL A 132 25.95 4.53 -1.23
CA VAL A 132 26.26 4.39 0.19
C VAL A 132 26.20 5.74 0.90
N GLN A 133 26.76 6.79 0.28
CA GLN A 133 26.72 8.12 0.85
C GLN A 133 25.32 8.74 0.76
N LEU A 134 24.58 8.48 -0.32
CA LEU A 134 23.18 8.90 -0.49
C LEU A 134 22.28 8.33 0.61
N ALA A 135 22.48 7.07 1.00
CA ALA A 135 21.72 6.43 2.08
C ALA A 135 21.87 7.16 3.43
N GLY A 136 23.00 7.84 3.66
CA GLY A 136 23.24 8.67 4.84
C GLY A 136 22.73 10.12 4.74
N LYS A 137 22.20 10.55 3.58
CA LYS A 137 21.64 11.89 3.39
C LYS A 137 20.18 11.98 3.84
N SER A 138 19.60 13.16 3.71
CA SER A 138 18.17 13.39 3.98
C SER A 138 17.30 12.41 3.22
N VAL A 139 16.32 11.81 3.89
CA VAL A 139 15.31 10.92 3.29
C VAL A 139 14.58 11.59 2.11
N ALA A 140 14.44 12.91 2.15
CA ALA A 140 13.78 13.69 1.11
C ALA A 140 14.55 13.78 -0.22
N MET A 141 15.84 13.39 -0.23
CA MET A 141 16.69 13.33 -1.44
C MET A 141 16.74 11.93 -2.05
N GLN A 142 16.06 10.99 -1.45
CA GLN A 142 16.08 9.57 -1.80
C GLN A 142 14.69 9.12 -2.25
N GLY A 143 14.57 7.94 -2.81
CA GLY A 143 13.31 7.30 -3.10
C GLY A 143 12.56 7.87 -4.31
N LEU A 144 11.30 7.45 -4.41
CA LEU A 144 10.47 7.66 -5.60
C LEU A 144 10.19 9.14 -5.90
N GLY A 145 10.02 9.99 -4.88
CA GLY A 145 9.80 11.42 -5.11
C GLY A 145 11.00 12.13 -5.73
N ALA A 146 12.22 11.79 -5.31
CA ALA A 146 13.46 12.32 -5.88
C ALA A 146 13.65 11.81 -7.31
N LEU A 147 13.43 10.52 -7.56
CA LEU A 147 13.57 9.92 -8.87
C LEU A 147 12.50 10.44 -9.86
N GLU A 148 11.28 10.71 -9.38
CA GLU A 148 10.27 11.39 -10.20
C GLU A 148 10.78 12.73 -10.72
N PHE A 149 11.41 13.54 -9.87
CA PHE A 149 11.97 14.82 -10.31
C PHE A 149 13.12 14.65 -11.30
N VAL A 150 13.98 13.66 -11.11
CA VAL A 150 15.05 13.35 -12.07
C VAL A 150 14.49 13.00 -13.43
N LEU A 151 13.47 12.14 -13.50
CA LEU A 151 12.93 11.60 -14.76
C LEU A 151 11.92 12.51 -15.46
N TYR A 152 11.21 13.39 -14.71
CA TYR A 152 10.07 14.16 -15.23
C TYR A 152 10.10 15.64 -14.86
N GLY A 153 11.00 16.07 -13.98
CA GLY A 153 11.14 17.47 -13.60
C GLY A 153 11.87 18.31 -14.64
N ASP A 154 11.96 19.61 -14.38
CA ASP A 154 12.65 20.54 -15.27
C ASP A 154 14.08 20.07 -15.56
N GLY A 155 14.46 20.04 -16.85
CA GLY A 155 15.73 19.54 -17.35
C GLY A 155 15.83 18.02 -17.51
N ALA A 156 14.73 17.26 -17.38
CA ALA A 156 14.73 15.81 -17.60
C ALA A 156 15.02 15.40 -19.06
N ASP A 157 14.79 16.29 -20.00
CA ASP A 157 15.13 16.14 -21.42
C ASP A 157 16.63 15.97 -21.67
N THR A 158 17.49 16.52 -20.78
CA THR A 158 18.94 16.35 -20.86
C THR A 158 19.41 14.90 -20.67
N LEU A 159 18.56 14.03 -20.09
CA LEU A 159 18.82 12.59 -19.93
C LEU A 159 18.90 11.82 -21.30
N THR A 160 18.42 12.40 -22.39
CA THR A 160 18.54 11.82 -23.72
C THR A 160 19.89 12.07 -24.38
N GLY A 161 20.73 12.90 -23.77
CA GLY A 161 22.06 13.29 -24.22
C GLY A 161 23.15 13.00 -23.18
N LYS A 162 24.40 13.38 -23.53
CA LYS A 162 25.58 13.20 -22.67
C LYS A 162 26.00 14.46 -21.93
N ASP A 163 25.25 15.56 -22.07
CA ASP A 163 25.66 16.89 -21.60
C ASP A 163 25.50 17.07 -20.08
N GLU A 164 24.57 16.31 -19.46
CA GLU A 164 24.30 16.36 -18.01
C GLU A 164 24.48 15.00 -17.33
N PRO A 165 25.71 14.43 -17.29
CA PRO A 165 25.95 13.09 -16.74
C PRO A 165 25.64 13.01 -15.24
N TYR A 166 25.72 14.13 -14.50
CA TYR A 166 25.42 14.16 -13.08
C TYR A 166 23.96 13.82 -12.78
N ARG A 167 23.01 14.37 -13.54
CA ARG A 167 21.57 14.07 -13.35
C ARG A 167 21.29 12.57 -13.51
N CYS A 168 21.91 11.96 -14.51
CA CYS A 168 21.78 10.52 -14.73
C CYS A 168 22.40 9.71 -13.58
N ALA A 169 23.62 10.04 -13.16
CA ALA A 169 24.32 9.37 -12.06
C ALA A 169 23.53 9.48 -10.74
N TYR A 170 22.96 10.65 -10.44
CA TYR A 170 22.11 10.84 -9.27
C TYR A 170 20.83 9.97 -9.37
N GLY A 171 20.17 9.96 -10.52
CA GLY A 171 19.00 9.10 -10.73
C GLY A 171 19.31 7.61 -10.58
N ALA A 172 20.47 7.15 -11.09
CA ALA A 172 20.92 5.77 -10.92
C ALA A 172 21.21 5.44 -9.44
N ALA A 173 21.83 6.35 -8.70
CA ALA A 173 22.06 6.17 -7.26
C ALA A 173 20.75 6.09 -6.47
N VAL A 174 19.77 6.94 -6.79
CA VAL A 174 18.42 6.89 -6.16
C VAL A 174 17.71 5.59 -6.50
N ALA A 175 17.73 5.13 -7.76
CA ALA A 175 17.12 3.87 -8.16
C ALA A 175 17.79 2.67 -7.47
N GLY A 176 19.11 2.65 -7.35
CA GLY A 176 19.84 1.63 -6.59
C GLY A 176 19.51 1.64 -5.09
N ASN A 177 19.27 2.82 -4.49
CA ASN A 177 18.81 2.91 -3.10
C ASN A 177 17.38 2.36 -2.92
N ILE A 178 16.47 2.62 -3.88
CA ILE A 178 15.11 2.05 -3.89
C ILE A 178 15.18 0.52 -3.96
N GLU A 179 16.01 -0.01 -4.86
CA GLU A 179 16.24 -1.46 -5.01
C GLU A 179 16.76 -2.09 -3.71
N THR A 180 17.81 -1.51 -3.13
CA THR A 180 18.40 -1.98 -1.87
C THR A 180 17.38 -2.01 -0.73
N ILE A 181 16.54 -0.97 -0.60
CA ILE A 181 15.48 -0.94 0.42
C ILE A 181 14.45 -2.06 0.17
N ALA A 182 14.02 -2.23 -1.08
CA ALA A 182 13.03 -3.25 -1.43
C ALA A 182 13.58 -4.67 -1.19
N ALA A 183 14.84 -4.94 -1.56
CA ALA A 183 15.55 -6.19 -1.30
C ALA A 183 15.66 -6.49 0.21
N ASP A 184 16.10 -5.51 0.98
CA ASP A 184 16.26 -5.63 2.44
C ASP A 184 14.95 -5.96 3.14
N VAL A 185 13.85 -5.29 2.74
CA VAL A 185 12.53 -5.51 3.36
C VAL A 185 11.97 -6.86 2.96
N SER A 186 12.07 -7.24 1.68
CA SER A 186 11.67 -8.57 1.20
C SER A 186 12.41 -9.67 1.98
N ALA A 187 13.74 -9.58 2.05
CA ALA A 187 14.57 -10.55 2.79
C ALA A 187 14.24 -10.57 4.30
N ALA A 188 13.87 -9.45 4.90
CA ALA A 188 13.51 -9.38 6.32
C ALA A 188 12.17 -10.07 6.61
N TRP A 189 11.19 -10.00 5.70
CA TRP A 189 9.93 -10.73 5.80
C TRP A 189 10.09 -12.25 5.59
N ASP A 190 11.15 -12.69 4.91
CA ASP A 190 11.46 -14.11 4.68
C ASP A 190 12.26 -14.77 5.81
N LYS A 191 12.78 -14.00 6.77
CA LYS A 191 13.51 -14.55 7.91
C LYS A 191 12.63 -15.46 8.76
N PRO A 192 13.01 -16.73 9.02
CA PRO A 192 12.19 -17.68 9.77
C PRO A 192 11.88 -17.24 11.22
N ASP A 193 12.81 -16.51 11.85
CA ASP A 193 12.73 -15.95 13.20
C ASP A 193 12.56 -14.42 13.20
N GLY A 194 12.13 -13.86 12.06
CA GLY A 194 11.92 -12.43 11.86
C GLY A 194 10.55 -11.95 12.31
N PHE A 195 10.20 -10.74 11.85
CA PHE A 195 8.94 -10.09 12.19
C PHE A 195 7.71 -10.92 11.80
N ALA A 196 7.77 -11.64 10.67
CA ALA A 196 6.70 -12.53 10.23
C ALA A 196 6.36 -13.59 11.29
N ALA A 197 7.37 -14.20 11.92
CA ALA A 197 7.17 -15.19 12.97
C ALA A 197 6.55 -14.57 14.23
N LEU A 198 6.93 -13.34 14.59
CA LEU A 198 6.33 -12.62 15.71
C LEU A 198 4.85 -12.35 15.46
N TRP A 199 4.50 -11.85 14.27
CA TRP A 199 3.10 -11.53 13.94
C TRP A 199 2.21 -12.77 13.81
N ALA A 200 2.73 -13.87 13.23
CA ALA A 200 2.00 -15.13 13.04
C ALA A 200 1.79 -15.94 14.33
N ASN A 201 2.63 -15.74 15.37
CA ASN A 201 2.59 -16.51 16.59
C ASN A 201 2.34 -15.62 17.82
N PRO A 202 1.15 -14.97 17.92
CA PRO A 202 0.80 -14.18 19.11
C PRO A 202 0.71 -15.08 20.35
N GLY A 203 1.11 -14.54 21.50
CA GLY A 203 1.06 -15.28 22.76
C GLY A 203 1.75 -14.56 23.92
N PRO A 204 1.61 -15.04 25.15
CA PRO A 204 2.10 -14.35 26.36
C PRO A 204 3.61 -14.08 26.41
N GLN A 205 4.39 -14.81 25.61
CA GLN A 205 5.85 -14.64 25.50
C GLN A 205 6.26 -13.82 24.27
N ASN A 206 5.30 -13.42 23.44
CA ASN A 206 5.56 -12.58 22.28
C ASN A 206 5.74 -11.12 22.72
N ALA A 207 6.82 -10.49 22.26
CA ALA A 207 7.17 -9.13 22.65
C ALA A 207 6.22 -8.06 22.07
N LEU A 208 5.54 -8.37 20.93
CA LEU A 208 4.70 -7.43 20.19
C LEU A 208 3.21 -7.77 20.26
N TYR A 209 2.86 -9.05 20.22
CA TYR A 209 1.47 -9.52 20.12
C TYR A 209 1.18 -10.53 21.21
N ARG A 210 0.56 -10.09 22.31
CA ARG A 210 0.27 -10.91 23.51
C ARG A 210 -0.82 -11.94 23.28
N ASP A 211 -1.69 -11.68 22.31
CA ASP A 211 -2.80 -12.57 21.92
C ASP A 211 -3.21 -12.38 20.46
N GLY A 212 -4.15 -13.22 19.99
CA GLY A 212 -4.63 -13.19 18.63
C GLY A 212 -5.40 -11.91 18.26
N ASN A 213 -6.04 -11.26 19.24
CA ASN A 213 -6.77 -10.02 18.98
C ASN A 213 -5.82 -8.88 18.64
N GLU A 214 -4.68 -8.77 19.33
CA GLU A 214 -3.67 -7.76 19.00
C GLU A 214 -3.13 -7.96 17.59
N ALA A 215 -2.85 -9.21 17.18
CA ALA A 215 -2.38 -9.50 15.82
C ALA A 215 -3.42 -9.18 14.74
N VAL A 216 -4.70 -9.49 14.98
CA VAL A 216 -5.79 -9.14 14.05
C VAL A 216 -6.09 -7.65 14.05
N THR A 217 -5.95 -6.98 15.21
CA THR A 217 -6.09 -5.51 15.29
C THR A 217 -5.06 -4.81 14.40
N GLU A 218 -3.81 -5.28 14.37
CA GLU A 218 -2.79 -4.77 13.44
C GLU A 218 -3.24 -4.93 11.98
N LEU A 219 -3.73 -6.13 11.59
CA LEU A 219 -4.22 -6.38 10.24
C LEU A 219 -5.40 -5.46 9.86
N VAL A 220 -6.38 -5.31 10.75
CA VAL A 220 -7.52 -4.42 10.49
C VAL A 220 -7.07 -2.96 10.45
N GLY A 221 -6.11 -2.60 11.29
CA GLY A 221 -5.47 -1.28 11.30
C GLY A 221 -4.84 -0.92 9.95
N VAL A 222 -4.25 -1.89 9.23
CA VAL A 222 -3.73 -1.68 7.87
C VAL A 222 -4.82 -1.13 6.95
N PHE A 223 -6.00 -1.76 6.93
CA PHE A 223 -7.09 -1.33 6.06
C PHE A 223 -7.61 0.07 6.41
N ILE A 224 -7.76 0.35 7.70
CA ILE A 224 -8.26 1.64 8.19
C ILE A 224 -7.27 2.75 7.83
N ASN A 225 -6.01 2.60 8.24
CA ASN A 225 -4.97 3.61 8.05
C ASN A 225 -4.73 3.92 6.57
N GLU A 226 -4.71 2.88 5.72
CA GLU A 226 -4.49 3.09 4.29
C GLU A 226 -5.69 3.75 3.61
N LEU A 227 -6.93 3.39 3.94
CA LEU A 227 -8.12 4.07 3.41
C LEU A 227 -8.15 5.54 3.81
N GLU A 228 -7.74 5.87 5.04
CA GLU A 228 -7.60 7.26 5.50
C GLU A 228 -6.48 7.99 4.76
N MET A 229 -5.31 7.37 4.60
CA MET A 229 -4.20 7.93 3.83
C MET A 229 -4.63 8.24 2.40
N VAL A 230 -5.27 7.30 1.72
CA VAL A 230 -5.75 7.47 0.34
C VAL A 230 -6.80 8.56 0.24
N ARG A 231 -7.80 8.55 1.12
CA ARG A 231 -8.92 9.49 1.08
C ARG A 231 -8.53 10.88 1.57
N ASP A 232 -7.94 10.98 2.76
CA ASP A 232 -7.82 12.25 3.48
C ASP A 232 -6.50 12.97 3.18
N VAL A 233 -5.46 12.23 2.84
CA VAL A 233 -4.15 12.82 2.56
C VAL A 233 -3.88 12.88 1.06
N ARG A 234 -4.03 11.75 0.33
CA ARG A 234 -3.72 11.71 -1.11
C ARG A 234 -4.78 12.39 -1.95
N LEU A 235 -6.04 11.97 -1.83
CA LEU A 235 -7.11 12.50 -2.68
C LEU A 235 -7.50 13.93 -2.30
N LYS A 236 -7.86 14.18 -1.04
CA LYS A 236 -8.23 15.53 -0.57
C LYS A 236 -7.07 16.53 -0.58
N GLY A 237 -5.84 16.04 -0.68
CA GLY A 237 -4.67 16.89 -0.85
C GLY A 237 -4.71 17.70 -2.14
N PHE A 238 -5.27 17.15 -3.22
CA PHE A 238 -5.34 17.81 -4.52
C PHE A 238 -6.77 18.09 -5.03
N LEU A 239 -7.74 17.26 -4.64
CA LEU A 239 -9.15 17.42 -5.03
C LEU A 239 -9.85 18.38 -4.07
N GLY A 240 -10.18 19.56 -4.52
CA GLY A 240 -10.96 20.55 -3.77
C GLY A 240 -12.45 20.20 -3.72
N VAL A 241 -13.17 20.84 -2.81
CA VAL A 241 -14.64 20.73 -2.74
C VAL A 241 -15.31 21.28 -4.03
N ARG A 242 -14.64 22.21 -4.70
CA ARG A 242 -15.06 22.81 -5.97
C ARG A 242 -13.84 22.89 -6.90
N PRO A 243 -14.05 22.96 -8.23
CA PRO A 243 -12.96 22.99 -9.21
C PRO A 243 -11.95 24.15 -9.00
N ASP A 244 -12.40 25.30 -8.52
CA ASP A 244 -11.54 26.46 -8.23
C ASP A 244 -10.64 26.27 -6.99
N ALA A 245 -10.89 25.25 -6.19
CA ALA A 245 -10.10 24.88 -5.02
C ALA A 245 -9.15 23.69 -5.28
N ASP A 246 -9.14 23.14 -6.49
CA ASP A 246 -8.28 22.03 -6.87
C ASP A 246 -6.80 22.43 -6.88
N LYS A 247 -5.92 21.51 -6.46
CA LYS A 247 -4.47 21.73 -6.32
C LYS A 247 -3.68 20.64 -7.02
N PRO A 248 -3.69 20.54 -8.34
CA PRO A 248 -3.15 19.40 -9.08
C PRO A 248 -1.67 19.09 -8.75
N LYS A 249 -0.86 20.12 -8.44
CA LYS A 249 0.56 19.96 -8.08
C LYS A 249 0.79 19.42 -6.65
N GLN A 250 -0.26 19.24 -5.86
CA GLN A 250 -0.21 18.57 -4.56
C GLN A 250 -0.54 17.07 -4.67
N ALA A 251 -0.98 16.60 -5.84
CA ALA A 251 -1.19 15.18 -6.06
C ALA A 251 0.15 14.41 -6.02
N ILE A 252 0.13 13.24 -5.41
CA ILE A 252 1.28 12.34 -5.44
C ILE A 252 1.62 11.98 -6.90
N TYR A 253 2.89 11.97 -7.25
CA TYR A 253 3.37 11.62 -8.61
C TYR A 253 2.72 12.41 -9.76
N TRP A 254 2.40 13.68 -9.52
CA TRP A 254 1.70 14.52 -10.52
C TRP A 254 2.57 14.80 -11.77
N ARG A 255 3.92 14.85 -11.61
CA ARG A 255 4.84 15.10 -12.72
C ARG A 255 4.91 13.91 -13.67
N SER A 256 4.94 12.72 -13.13
CA SER A 256 4.99 11.46 -13.88
C SER A 256 3.63 10.96 -14.34
N GLN A 257 2.53 11.67 -13.98
CA GLN A 257 1.15 11.29 -14.27
C GLN A 257 0.74 9.95 -13.62
N ASN A 258 1.45 9.54 -12.56
CA ASN A 258 1.20 8.27 -11.86
C ASN A 258 0.24 8.41 -10.66
N THR A 259 -0.42 9.57 -10.46
CA THR A 259 -1.37 9.77 -9.36
C THR A 259 -2.46 8.70 -9.33
N ALA A 260 -3.16 8.52 -10.45
CA ALA A 260 -4.24 7.53 -10.55
C ALA A 260 -3.71 6.09 -10.45
N ASN A 261 -2.52 5.83 -10.99
CA ASN A 261 -1.82 4.54 -10.88
C ASN A 261 -1.52 4.20 -9.40
N ALA A 262 -1.02 5.16 -8.63
CA ALA A 262 -0.77 4.98 -7.19
C ALA A 262 -2.06 4.72 -6.40
N LEU A 263 -3.12 5.52 -6.63
CA LEU A 263 -4.42 5.31 -5.98
C LEU A 263 -5.01 3.93 -6.30
N ALA A 264 -4.86 3.47 -7.54
CA ALA A 264 -5.28 2.12 -7.95
C ALA A 264 -4.45 1.03 -7.25
N GLY A 265 -3.13 1.22 -7.14
CA GLY A 265 -2.22 0.30 -6.44
C GLY A 265 -2.59 0.12 -4.97
N ASN A 266 -2.89 1.22 -4.26
CA ASN A 266 -3.31 1.17 -2.86
C ASN A 266 -4.57 0.32 -2.66
N LEU A 267 -5.63 0.59 -3.43
CA LEU A 267 -6.86 -0.18 -3.28
C LEU A 267 -6.70 -1.63 -3.74
N ALA A 268 -5.87 -1.89 -4.75
CA ALA A 268 -5.55 -3.24 -5.18
C ALA A 268 -4.80 -4.02 -4.09
N GLY A 269 -3.87 -3.38 -3.39
CA GLY A 269 -3.17 -3.95 -2.24
C GLY A 269 -4.11 -4.30 -1.10
N ILE A 270 -5.02 -3.37 -0.74
CA ILE A 270 -6.05 -3.60 0.28
C ILE A 270 -6.92 -4.81 -0.11
N ASP A 271 -7.39 -4.87 -1.36
CA ASP A 271 -8.24 -5.97 -1.83
C ASP A 271 -7.50 -7.31 -1.77
N ALA A 272 -6.29 -7.36 -2.31
CA ALA A 272 -5.47 -8.58 -2.30
C ALA A 272 -5.23 -9.09 -0.87
N LEU A 273 -4.83 -8.22 0.06
CA LEU A 273 -4.62 -8.57 1.46
C LEU A 273 -5.91 -9.06 2.12
N PHE A 274 -7.01 -8.36 1.90
CA PHE A 274 -8.31 -8.73 2.48
C PHE A 274 -8.76 -10.13 1.99
N GLN A 275 -8.64 -10.39 0.69
CA GLN A 275 -9.05 -11.67 0.09
C GLN A 275 -8.17 -12.83 0.54
N VAL A 276 -6.83 -12.68 0.52
CA VAL A 276 -5.91 -13.78 0.86
C VAL A 276 -5.90 -14.10 2.34
N SER A 277 -6.10 -13.12 3.21
CA SER A 277 -6.17 -13.32 4.66
C SER A 277 -7.38 -14.15 5.08
N LYS A 278 -8.43 -14.21 4.25
CA LYS A 278 -9.71 -14.82 4.58
C LYS A 278 -10.33 -14.26 5.86
N LEU A 279 -10.07 -12.97 6.14
CA LEU A 279 -10.61 -12.29 7.31
C LEU A 279 -12.15 -12.32 7.31
N GLY A 280 -12.78 -12.20 6.13
CA GLY A 280 -14.21 -12.28 5.95
C GLY A 280 -14.85 -13.61 6.39
N ASP A 281 -14.08 -14.72 6.34
CA ASP A 281 -14.58 -16.04 6.76
C ASP A 281 -14.78 -16.14 8.28
N ALA A 282 -14.12 -15.25 9.04
CA ALA A 282 -14.27 -15.17 10.49
C ALA A 282 -15.51 -14.38 10.94
N LEU A 283 -16.22 -13.73 10.02
CA LEU A 283 -17.47 -13.00 10.31
C LEU A 283 -18.62 -13.94 10.63
N PRO A 284 -19.55 -13.54 11.53
CA PRO A 284 -20.83 -14.20 11.70
C PRO A 284 -21.59 -14.35 10.37
N GLU A 285 -22.44 -15.36 10.26
CA GLU A 285 -23.13 -15.67 9.01
C GLU A 285 -23.95 -14.50 8.47
N ASP A 286 -24.65 -13.79 9.33
CA ASP A 286 -25.45 -12.60 9.03
C ASP A 286 -24.62 -11.36 8.65
N ALA A 287 -23.31 -11.36 8.95
CA ALA A 287 -22.37 -10.29 8.63
C ALA A 287 -21.46 -10.57 7.41
N ARG A 288 -21.47 -11.79 6.86
CA ARG A 288 -20.58 -12.20 5.73
C ARG A 288 -20.76 -11.39 4.46
N TRP A 289 -21.95 -10.81 4.24
CA TRP A 289 -22.18 -9.88 3.13
C TRP A 289 -21.21 -8.69 3.10
N MET A 290 -20.65 -8.31 4.26
CA MET A 290 -19.68 -7.22 4.32
C MET A 290 -18.41 -7.56 3.55
N ALA A 291 -17.93 -8.81 3.61
CA ALA A 291 -16.72 -9.22 2.91
C ALA A 291 -16.88 -9.08 1.38
N GLU A 292 -18.03 -9.51 0.83
CA GLU A 292 -18.33 -9.34 -0.59
C GLU A 292 -18.49 -7.87 -0.97
N SER A 293 -19.17 -7.08 -0.13
CA SER A 293 -19.35 -5.65 -0.34
C SER A 293 -18.03 -4.89 -0.34
N ILE A 294 -17.10 -5.23 0.57
CA ILE A 294 -15.74 -4.66 0.62
C ILE A 294 -15.00 -4.97 -0.68
N HIS A 295 -14.98 -6.23 -1.10
CA HIS A 295 -14.32 -6.66 -2.33
C HIS A 295 -14.84 -5.91 -3.57
N ILE A 296 -16.16 -5.88 -3.76
CA ILE A 296 -16.78 -5.21 -4.91
C ILE A 296 -16.45 -3.70 -4.91
N GLN A 297 -16.50 -3.05 -3.76
CA GLN A 297 -16.18 -1.62 -3.67
C GLN A 297 -14.70 -1.35 -3.95
N LEU A 298 -13.77 -2.20 -3.48
CA LEU A 298 -12.35 -2.08 -3.78
C LEU A 298 -12.08 -2.24 -5.27
N LEU A 299 -12.66 -3.25 -5.93
CA LEU A 299 -12.56 -3.43 -7.39
C LEU A 299 -13.12 -2.22 -8.16
N ASN A 300 -14.26 -1.68 -7.73
CA ASN A 300 -14.83 -0.48 -8.34
C ASN A 300 -13.92 0.75 -8.14
N GLY A 301 -13.30 0.88 -6.98
CA GLY A 301 -12.33 1.94 -6.71
C GLY A 301 -11.10 1.83 -7.62
N VAL A 302 -10.53 0.63 -7.76
CA VAL A 302 -9.41 0.37 -8.69
C VAL A 302 -9.79 0.70 -10.12
N ALA A 303 -10.96 0.26 -10.59
CA ALA A 303 -11.45 0.55 -11.94
C ALA A 303 -11.69 2.05 -12.16
N THR A 304 -12.24 2.74 -11.15
CA THR A 304 -12.48 4.20 -11.19
C THR A 304 -11.16 4.96 -11.30
N ALA A 305 -10.14 4.62 -10.49
CA ALA A 305 -8.83 5.23 -10.56
C ALA A 305 -8.18 4.98 -11.94
N LYS A 306 -8.15 3.73 -12.42
CA LYS A 306 -7.58 3.37 -13.73
C LYS A 306 -8.27 4.03 -14.92
N ALA A 307 -9.52 4.47 -14.76
CA ALA A 307 -10.22 5.21 -15.80
C ALA A 307 -9.75 6.68 -15.93
N VAL A 308 -8.99 7.20 -14.97
CA VAL A 308 -8.38 8.53 -15.04
C VAL A 308 -6.97 8.38 -15.57
N GLN A 309 -6.72 8.88 -16.78
CA GLN A 309 -5.41 8.84 -17.42
C GLN A 309 -4.89 10.24 -17.72
N GLY A 310 -3.58 10.37 -17.84
CA GLY A 310 -2.90 11.59 -18.20
C GLY A 310 -2.66 12.55 -17.01
N PRO A 311 -2.29 13.81 -17.33
CA PRO A 311 -1.95 14.81 -16.32
C PRO A 311 -3.13 15.15 -15.40
N VAL A 312 -2.87 15.22 -14.10
CA VAL A 312 -3.90 15.49 -13.07
C VAL A 312 -4.59 16.85 -13.30
N ASP A 313 -3.86 17.87 -13.74
CA ASP A 313 -4.44 19.19 -14.04
C ASP A 313 -5.44 19.12 -15.18
N LYS A 314 -5.19 18.31 -16.21
CA LYS A 314 -6.12 18.06 -17.31
C LYS A 314 -7.33 17.25 -16.86
N ALA A 315 -7.08 16.21 -16.06
CA ALA A 315 -8.16 15.38 -15.51
C ALA A 315 -9.10 16.19 -14.59
N LEU A 316 -8.57 17.10 -13.78
CA LEU A 316 -9.39 17.97 -12.92
C LEU A 316 -10.15 19.04 -13.73
N ALA A 317 -9.61 19.49 -14.86
CA ALA A 317 -10.27 20.44 -15.76
C ALA A 317 -11.39 19.80 -16.61
N ASP A 318 -11.37 18.49 -16.79
CA ASP A 318 -12.42 17.74 -17.47
C ASP A 318 -13.50 17.32 -16.46
N PRO A 319 -14.76 17.79 -16.59
CA PRO A 319 -15.82 17.46 -15.63
C PRO A 319 -16.04 15.96 -15.46
N ALA A 320 -15.95 15.17 -16.53
CA ALA A 320 -16.21 13.73 -16.48
C ALA A 320 -15.06 12.96 -15.77
N LEU A 321 -13.81 13.40 -15.92
CA LEU A 321 -12.67 12.82 -15.22
C LEU A 321 -12.61 13.30 -13.75
N ARG A 322 -12.96 14.55 -13.48
CA ARG A 322 -13.07 15.07 -12.12
C ARG A 322 -14.14 14.33 -11.33
N GLU A 323 -15.31 14.03 -11.93
CA GLU A 323 -16.37 13.22 -11.33
C GLU A 323 -15.86 11.83 -10.91
N LYS A 324 -14.92 11.23 -11.64
CA LYS A 324 -14.30 9.98 -11.23
C LYS A 324 -13.50 10.09 -9.94
N PHE A 325 -12.77 11.17 -9.72
CA PHE A 325 -12.12 11.42 -8.43
C PHE A 325 -13.13 11.62 -7.30
N GLU A 326 -14.25 12.31 -7.56
CA GLU A 326 -15.34 12.46 -6.58
C GLU A 326 -15.98 11.11 -6.26
N HIS A 327 -16.22 10.28 -7.29
CA HIS A 327 -16.74 8.93 -7.10
C HIS A 327 -15.75 8.05 -6.30
N PHE A 328 -14.46 8.15 -6.58
CA PHE A 328 -13.42 7.49 -5.81
C PHE A 328 -13.45 7.92 -4.33
N ALA A 329 -13.68 9.20 -4.05
CA ALA A 329 -13.85 9.71 -2.69
C ALA A 329 -15.05 9.07 -1.96
N LEU A 330 -16.17 8.91 -2.67
CA LEU A 330 -17.36 8.24 -2.12
C LEU A 330 -17.09 6.76 -1.81
N ILE A 331 -16.43 6.03 -2.71
CA ILE A 331 -16.05 4.63 -2.51
C ILE A 331 -15.15 4.50 -1.28
N THR A 332 -14.09 5.28 -1.18
CA THR A 332 -13.15 5.21 -0.04
C THR A 332 -13.81 5.61 1.28
N SER A 333 -14.76 6.55 1.27
CA SER A 333 -15.54 6.92 2.46
C SER A 333 -16.47 5.79 2.90
N SER A 334 -17.15 5.13 1.95
CA SER A 334 -18.00 3.97 2.21
C SER A 334 -17.19 2.80 2.79
N LEU A 335 -16.03 2.51 2.20
CA LEU A 335 -15.10 1.48 2.69
C LEU A 335 -14.60 1.79 4.10
N SER A 336 -14.21 3.04 4.39
CA SER A 336 -13.79 3.45 5.73
C SER A 336 -14.89 3.24 6.77
N THR A 337 -16.16 3.51 6.43
CA THR A 337 -17.27 3.24 7.33
C THR A 337 -17.51 1.73 7.50
N LEU A 338 -17.47 0.98 6.40
CA LEU A 338 -17.75 -0.46 6.41
C LEU A 338 -16.66 -1.24 7.18
N ILE A 339 -15.39 -0.90 6.98
CA ILE A 339 -14.26 -1.57 7.64
C ILE A 339 -14.04 -0.97 9.03
N GLY A 340 -13.88 0.35 9.13
CA GLY A 340 -13.48 1.02 10.37
C GLY A 340 -14.56 1.04 11.46
N THR A 341 -15.84 0.88 11.10
CA THR A 341 -16.94 0.88 12.07
C THR A 341 -17.62 -0.47 12.17
N ARG A 342 -18.11 -1.01 11.05
CA ARG A 342 -18.95 -2.22 11.09
C ARG A 342 -18.14 -3.48 11.27
N LEU A 343 -17.12 -3.70 10.42
CA LEU A 343 -16.29 -4.90 10.50
C LEU A 343 -15.52 -4.97 11.83
N THR A 344 -14.98 -3.84 12.33
CA THR A 344 -14.33 -3.78 13.65
C THR A 344 -15.28 -4.15 14.79
N ALA A 345 -16.55 -3.72 14.72
CA ALA A 345 -17.55 -4.05 15.73
C ALA A 345 -17.85 -5.55 15.75
N GLU A 346 -17.95 -6.21 14.58
CA GLU A 346 -18.18 -7.66 14.50
C GLU A 346 -17.03 -8.49 15.10
N PHE A 347 -15.80 -8.00 15.02
CA PHE A 347 -14.64 -8.62 15.64
C PHE A 347 -14.45 -8.25 17.12
N GLY A 348 -15.31 -7.38 17.67
CA GLY A 348 -15.15 -6.87 19.04
C GLY A 348 -13.87 -6.07 19.22
N LEU A 349 -13.31 -5.53 18.15
CA LEU A 349 -12.13 -4.68 18.18
C LEU A 349 -12.55 -3.25 18.51
N THR A 350 -11.81 -2.60 19.40
CA THR A 350 -11.91 -1.14 19.53
C THR A 350 -11.26 -0.51 18.31
N ALA A 351 -11.98 0.40 17.64
CA ALA A 351 -11.36 1.23 16.60
C ALA A 351 -10.13 1.91 17.26
N GLY A 352 -8.94 1.51 16.80
CA GLY A 352 -7.70 2.15 17.24
C GLY A 352 -7.73 3.63 16.83
N PHE A 353 -7.00 4.48 17.55
CA PHE A 353 -6.74 5.84 17.06
C PHE A 353 -6.07 5.74 15.69
N SER A 354 -6.54 6.53 14.73
CA SER A 354 -5.90 6.67 13.44
C SER A 354 -4.45 7.12 13.63
N SER A 355 -3.55 6.62 12.80
CA SER A 355 -2.17 7.13 12.74
C SER A 355 -2.10 8.61 12.37
N LEU A 356 -3.22 9.21 11.90
CA LEU A 356 -3.37 10.61 11.54
C LEU A 356 -3.90 11.49 12.70
N ASP A 357 -4.35 10.89 13.81
CA ASP A 357 -4.91 11.63 14.96
C ASP A 357 -3.84 12.22 15.89
N GLY A 358 -2.57 12.04 15.61
CA GLY A 358 -1.44 12.33 16.49
C GLY A 358 -0.59 13.57 16.15
N ASP A 359 -0.94 14.39 15.14
CA ASP A 359 -0.18 15.60 14.74
C ASP A 359 -1.00 16.88 14.86
#